data_72ba9be6a5ea9df86a9a09504e16dda2
#
_entry.id   72ba9be6a5ea9df86a9a09504e16dda2
#
_cell.length_a   1.000
_cell.length_b   1.000
_cell.length_c   1.000
_cell.angle_alpha   90.00
_cell.angle_beta   90.00
_cell.angle_gamma   90.00
#
_symmetry.space_group_name_H-M   'P 1'
#
loop_
_entity.id
_entity.type
_entity.pdbx_description
1 polymer ?
#
loop_
_entity_poly.entity_id
_entity_poly.type
_entity_poly.pdbx_seq_one_letter_code
_entity_poly.pdbx_strand_id
1 'polypeptide(L)'
;VIDGIKRVKSDEIETILNTNLDLKQSVQEKIYAMPTEIFSPADMMAGLLIPIKSGKNYRMVIRDKVTFRWILETFGYDQLKLGGTSGCMANSLAPLDLQKILVYTNPLTQQLLELFGENDNLYIVSQVDGNIQLRHPHKAWQYKGIEAIHWGFEFAQGTKIQLNGITLT
;
A
#
# COMPACT_ATOMS: atom_id res chain seq x y z
N VAL A 1 -9.97 1.75 -0.01
CA VAL A 1 -8.54 1.49 -0.19
C VAL A 1 -7.85 1.53 1.16
N ILE A 2 -6.88 0.67 1.36
CA ILE A 2 -5.98 0.67 2.52
C ILE A 2 -4.68 1.33 2.08
N ASP A 3 -4.20 2.30 2.85
CA ASP A 3 -2.86 2.86 2.68
C ASP A 3 -1.91 2.19 3.68
N GLY A 4 -0.92 1.47 3.16
CA GLY A 4 0.17 0.89 3.92
C GLY A 4 1.40 1.80 3.83
N ILE A 5 1.89 2.29 4.95
CA ILE A 5 3.08 3.12 5.01
C ILE A 5 4.24 2.28 5.51
N LYS A 6 5.33 2.27 4.76
CA LYS A 6 6.58 1.62 5.12
C LYS A 6 7.72 2.64 5.08
N ARG A 7 8.40 2.82 6.20
CA ARG A 7 9.64 3.58 6.28
C ARG A 7 10.80 2.65 5.97
N VAL A 8 11.42 2.87 4.82
CA VAL A 8 12.49 2.01 4.32
C VAL A 8 13.85 2.59 4.71
N LYS A 9 14.72 1.74 5.25
CA LYS A 9 16.10 2.09 5.59
C LYS A 9 17.04 1.62 4.48
N SER A 10 18.17 2.34 4.34
CA SER A 10 19.21 1.98 3.35
C SER A 10 19.74 0.57 3.55
N ASP A 11 20.04 0.20 4.79
CA ASP A 11 20.58 -1.10 5.16
C ASP A 11 19.60 -2.25 4.88
N GLU A 12 18.29 -2.01 4.98
CA GLU A 12 17.26 -2.98 4.62
C GLU A 12 17.32 -3.30 3.12
N ILE A 13 17.36 -2.27 2.27
CA ILE A 13 17.49 -2.44 0.81
C ILE A 13 18.81 -3.11 0.43
N GLU A 14 19.92 -2.62 0.99
CA GLU A 14 21.25 -3.16 0.73
C GLU A 14 21.36 -4.62 1.14
N THR A 15 20.77 -5.01 2.27
CA THR A 15 20.72 -6.40 2.72
C THR A 15 19.96 -7.27 1.72
N ILE A 16 18.76 -6.86 1.29
CA ILE A 16 17.96 -7.61 0.29
C ILE A 16 18.74 -7.81 -1.01
N LEU A 17 19.40 -6.75 -1.50
CA LEU A 17 20.16 -6.81 -2.75
C LEU A 17 21.46 -7.62 -2.63
N ASN A 18 22.13 -7.56 -1.49
CA ASN A 18 23.39 -8.28 -1.29
C ASN A 18 23.21 -9.76 -1.01
N THR A 19 22.05 -10.16 -0.46
CA THR A 19 21.72 -11.57 -0.23
C THR A 19 21.15 -12.26 -1.47
N ASN A 20 20.78 -11.51 -2.52
CA ASN A 20 20.25 -12.06 -3.76
C ASN A 20 20.91 -11.38 -4.98
N LEU A 21 21.99 -11.99 -5.46
CA LEU A 21 22.80 -11.43 -6.57
C LEU A 21 22.02 -11.34 -7.88
N ASP A 22 21.15 -12.31 -8.18
CA ASP A 22 20.35 -12.31 -9.39
C ASP A 22 19.33 -11.16 -9.37
N LEU A 23 18.69 -10.95 -8.21
CA LEU A 23 17.82 -9.81 -7.99
C LEU A 23 18.60 -8.50 -8.18
N LYS A 24 19.76 -8.39 -7.58
CA LYS A 24 20.63 -7.20 -7.66
C LYS A 24 20.97 -6.85 -9.10
N GLN A 25 21.37 -7.83 -9.91
CA GLN A 25 21.67 -7.63 -11.34
C GLN A 25 20.42 -7.18 -12.10
N SER A 26 19.30 -7.87 -11.92
CA SER A 26 18.04 -7.51 -12.57
C SER A 26 17.57 -6.10 -12.21
N VAL A 27 17.76 -5.67 -10.95
CA VAL A 27 17.44 -4.30 -10.51
C VAL A 27 18.29 -3.26 -11.22
N GLN A 28 19.59 -3.51 -11.41
CA GLN A 28 20.46 -2.60 -12.14
C GLN A 28 20.00 -2.33 -13.58
N GLU A 29 19.57 -3.37 -14.27
CA GLU A 29 19.05 -3.24 -15.63
C GLU A 29 17.75 -2.43 -15.65
N LYS A 30 16.84 -2.71 -14.70
CA LYS A 30 15.51 -2.11 -14.65
C LYS A 30 15.47 -0.67 -14.12
N ILE A 31 16.42 -0.22 -13.33
CA ILE A 31 16.44 1.15 -12.78
C ILE A 31 16.56 2.22 -13.88
N TYR A 32 17.09 1.87 -15.04
CA TYR A 32 17.17 2.75 -16.20
C TYR A 32 15.94 2.65 -17.11
N ALA A 33 15.23 1.52 -17.06
CA ALA A 33 14.02 1.30 -17.84
C ALA A 33 12.78 1.98 -17.24
N MET A 34 12.84 2.39 -15.97
CA MET A 34 11.77 3.08 -15.23
C MET A 34 10.41 2.35 -15.33
N PRO A 35 10.28 1.14 -14.79
CA PRO A 35 9.05 0.35 -14.93
C PRO A 35 7.86 1.07 -14.28
N THR A 36 6.76 1.19 -15.01
CA THR A 36 5.50 1.76 -14.50
C THR A 36 4.55 0.70 -13.91
N GLU A 37 4.84 -0.56 -14.17
CA GLU A 37 4.12 -1.71 -13.66
C GLU A 37 5.07 -2.70 -13.00
N ILE A 38 4.60 -3.38 -11.96
CA ILE A 38 5.37 -4.33 -11.17
C ILE A 38 4.89 -5.74 -11.50
N PHE A 39 5.74 -6.53 -12.16
CA PHE A 39 5.54 -7.95 -12.46
C PHE A 39 6.53 -8.85 -11.72
N SER A 40 7.53 -8.27 -11.07
CA SER A 40 8.59 -9.01 -10.38
C SER A 40 9.16 -8.24 -9.20
N PRO A 41 9.83 -8.91 -8.25
CA PRO A 41 10.61 -8.27 -7.20
C PRO A 41 11.62 -7.25 -7.73
N ALA A 42 12.22 -7.51 -8.90
CA ALA A 42 13.18 -6.59 -9.52
C ALA A 42 12.52 -5.28 -9.99
N ASP A 43 11.29 -5.33 -10.53
CA ASP A 43 10.54 -4.12 -10.88
C ASP A 43 10.23 -3.30 -9.63
N MET A 44 9.81 -3.98 -8.55
CA MET A 44 9.52 -3.32 -7.29
C MET A 44 10.76 -2.62 -6.72
N MET A 45 11.89 -3.34 -6.63
CA MET A 45 13.14 -2.79 -6.11
C MET A 45 13.65 -1.64 -6.97
N ALA A 46 13.60 -1.75 -8.29
CA ALA A 46 13.95 -0.66 -9.20
C ALA A 46 13.07 0.58 -8.94
N GLY A 47 11.77 0.36 -8.78
CA GLY A 47 10.82 1.42 -8.48
C GLY A 47 11.05 2.11 -7.13
N LEU A 48 11.54 1.40 -6.12
CA LEU A 48 11.96 2.01 -4.85
C LEU A 48 13.22 2.88 -5.01
N LEU A 49 14.13 2.52 -5.89
CA LEU A 49 15.39 3.24 -6.10
C LEU A 49 15.24 4.46 -7.01
N ILE A 50 14.26 4.49 -7.91
CA ILE A 50 14.02 5.61 -8.83
C ILE A 50 13.74 6.92 -8.08
N PRO A 51 12.88 7.00 -7.07
CA PRO A 51 12.67 8.21 -6.28
C PRO A 51 13.94 8.74 -5.63
N ILE A 52 14.77 7.86 -5.10
CA ILE A 52 16.05 8.23 -4.47
C ILE A 52 16.97 8.87 -5.50
N LYS A 53 17.10 8.26 -6.69
CA LYS A 53 17.93 8.75 -7.78
C LYS A 53 17.42 10.05 -8.41
N SER A 54 16.10 10.20 -8.54
CA SER A 54 15.48 11.29 -9.29
C SER A 54 14.99 12.45 -8.42
N GLY A 55 14.86 12.24 -7.10
CA GLY A 55 14.22 13.19 -6.18
C GLY A 55 12.72 13.39 -6.45
N LYS A 56 12.07 12.52 -7.22
CA LYS A 56 10.66 12.65 -7.61
C LYS A 56 9.85 11.46 -7.13
N ASN A 57 8.61 11.72 -6.73
CA ASN A 57 7.66 10.67 -6.44
C ASN A 57 7.46 9.76 -7.66
N TYR A 58 7.37 8.47 -7.41
CA TYR A 58 7.16 7.47 -8.45
C TYR A 58 5.98 6.56 -8.08
N ARG A 59 5.12 6.29 -9.04
CA ARG A 59 3.95 5.44 -8.84
C ARG A 59 4.00 4.26 -9.79
N MET A 60 3.70 3.09 -9.25
CA MET A 60 3.63 1.84 -10.01
C MET A 60 2.41 1.04 -9.61
N VAL A 61 1.97 0.16 -10.52
CA VAL A 61 0.85 -0.74 -10.28
C VAL A 61 1.38 -2.18 -10.18
N ILE A 62 1.07 -2.86 -9.09
CA ILE A 62 1.42 -4.27 -8.92
C ILE A 62 0.42 -5.10 -9.74
N ARG A 63 0.92 -5.88 -10.69
CA ARG A 63 0.13 -6.72 -11.59
C ARG A 63 0.19 -8.20 -11.27
N ASP A 64 1.18 -8.61 -10.49
CA ASP A 64 1.42 -10.01 -10.16
C ASP A 64 1.15 -10.32 -8.68
N LYS A 65 0.37 -11.36 -8.41
CA LYS A 65 0.00 -11.77 -7.04
C LYS A 65 1.17 -12.36 -6.26
N VAL A 66 2.12 -13.00 -6.93
CA VAL A 66 3.31 -13.56 -6.28
C VAL A 66 4.20 -12.44 -5.80
N THR A 67 4.42 -11.44 -6.66
CA THR A 67 5.17 -10.23 -6.32
C THR A 67 4.49 -9.43 -5.22
N PHE A 68 3.16 -9.30 -5.25
CA PHE A 68 2.40 -8.68 -4.16
C PHE A 68 2.67 -9.36 -2.81
N ARG A 69 2.62 -10.68 -2.78
CA ARG A 69 2.91 -11.46 -1.56
C ARG A 69 4.36 -11.27 -1.12
N TRP A 70 5.30 -11.32 -2.06
CA TRP A 70 6.71 -11.07 -1.78
C TRP A 70 6.94 -9.68 -1.16
N ILE A 71 6.29 -8.62 -1.66
CA ILE A 71 6.37 -7.27 -1.09
C ILE A 71 5.86 -7.27 0.35
N LEU A 72 4.73 -7.93 0.59
CA LEU A 72 4.12 -8.01 1.91
C LEU A 72 5.01 -8.76 2.91
N GLU A 73 5.63 -9.87 2.48
CA GLU A 73 6.52 -10.68 3.31
C GLU A 73 7.88 -10.01 3.55
N THR A 74 8.40 -9.29 2.56
CA THR A 74 9.72 -8.66 2.61
C THR A 74 9.71 -7.33 3.34
N PHE A 75 8.77 -6.46 3.02
CA PHE A 75 8.69 -5.10 3.56
C PHE A 75 7.58 -4.94 4.59
N GLY A 76 6.46 -5.63 4.40
CA GLY A 76 5.27 -5.40 5.21
C GLY A 76 4.80 -3.94 5.17
N TYR A 77 4.43 -3.45 6.32
CA TYR A 77 4.06 -2.04 6.56
C TYR A 77 4.29 -1.70 8.04
N ASP A 78 4.68 -0.46 8.31
CA ASP A 78 4.80 0.04 9.68
C ASP A 78 3.46 0.58 10.20
N GLN A 79 2.61 1.05 9.28
CA GLN A 79 1.30 1.59 9.60
C GLN A 79 0.30 1.28 8.49
N LEU A 80 -0.92 0.89 8.89
CA LEU A 80 -2.09 0.87 8.01
C LEU A 80 -3.02 2.01 8.34
N LYS A 81 -3.54 2.64 7.31
CA LYS A 81 -4.53 3.71 7.42
C LYS A 81 -5.67 3.47 6.44
N LEU A 82 -6.83 3.99 6.79
CA LEU A 82 -7.90 4.11 5.83
C LEU A 82 -7.49 5.10 4.75
N GLY A 83 -7.39 4.62 3.52
CA GLY A 83 -7.06 5.42 2.36
C GLY A 83 -8.29 5.78 1.52
N GLY A 84 -8.05 6.66 0.55
CA GLY A 84 -9.09 7.17 -0.33
C GLY A 84 -9.94 8.27 0.31
N THR A 85 -10.36 9.21 -0.53
CA THR A 85 -11.07 10.43 -0.08
C THR A 85 -12.35 10.12 0.68
N SER A 86 -13.18 9.19 0.17
CA SER A 86 -14.47 8.85 0.79
C SER A 86 -14.31 8.20 2.17
N GLY A 87 -13.34 7.32 2.34
CA GLY A 87 -13.07 6.68 3.63
C GLY A 87 -12.56 7.68 4.68
N CYS A 88 -11.57 8.48 4.28
CA CYS A 88 -11.02 9.52 5.15
C CYS A 88 -12.09 10.57 5.54
N MET A 89 -12.90 11.01 4.59
CA MET A 89 -14.02 11.93 4.86
C MET A 89 -15.03 11.33 5.84
N ALA A 90 -15.40 10.07 5.65
CA ALA A 90 -16.35 9.39 6.53
C ALA A 90 -15.85 9.34 7.97
N ASN A 91 -14.59 8.94 8.18
CA ASN A 91 -13.98 8.93 9.51
C ASN A 91 -13.87 10.34 10.13
N SER A 92 -13.62 11.36 9.31
CA SER A 92 -13.54 12.75 9.79
C SER A 92 -14.90 13.33 10.12
N LEU A 93 -15.96 12.92 9.42
CA LEU A 93 -17.32 13.39 9.64
C LEU A 93 -18.04 12.61 10.77
N ALA A 94 -17.63 11.38 11.02
CA ALA A 94 -18.31 10.50 11.98
C ALA A 94 -18.40 11.06 13.41
N PRO A 95 -17.40 11.79 13.94
CA PRO A 95 -17.50 12.44 15.25
C PRO A 95 -18.44 13.66 15.30
N LEU A 96 -18.84 14.16 14.11
CA LEU A 96 -19.79 15.30 14.07
C LEU A 96 -21.21 14.76 14.27
N ASP A 97 -22.07 15.61 14.83
CA ASP A 97 -23.46 15.27 15.12
C ASP A 97 -24.34 15.19 13.87
N LEU A 98 -23.95 14.32 12.93
CA LEU A 98 -24.69 14.01 11.72
C LEU A 98 -25.59 12.80 11.98
N GLN A 99 -26.83 12.85 11.47
CA GLN A 99 -27.80 11.77 11.68
C GLN A 99 -27.32 10.44 11.08
N LYS A 100 -26.69 10.48 9.88
CA LYS A 100 -26.24 9.28 9.21
C LYS A 100 -25.16 9.61 8.16
N ILE A 101 -24.10 8.79 8.14
CA ILE A 101 -23.04 8.81 7.14
C ILE A 101 -23.07 7.47 6.41
N LEU A 102 -23.23 7.51 5.09
CA LEU A 102 -23.25 6.32 4.25
C LEU A 102 -22.00 6.26 3.42
N VAL A 103 -21.29 5.14 3.47
CA VAL A 103 -20.07 4.90 2.69
C VAL A 103 -20.26 3.67 1.82
N TYR A 104 -19.99 3.84 0.53
CA TYR A 104 -19.81 2.72 -0.38
C TYR A 104 -18.33 2.46 -0.56
N THR A 105 -17.90 1.23 -0.32
CA THR A 105 -16.52 0.79 -0.54
C THR A 105 -16.50 -0.65 -1.05
N ASN A 106 -15.50 -0.97 -1.84
CA ASN A 106 -15.24 -2.30 -2.36
C ASN A 106 -13.71 -2.44 -2.53
N PRO A 107 -13.08 -3.52 -2.07
CA PRO A 107 -13.66 -4.72 -1.44
C PRO A 107 -14.09 -4.51 0.04
N LEU A 108 -15.04 -5.34 0.51
CA LEU A 108 -15.49 -5.35 1.90
C LEU A 108 -14.65 -6.37 2.71
N THR A 109 -13.35 -6.13 2.79
CA THR A 109 -12.44 -6.96 3.59
C THR A 109 -12.53 -6.59 5.07
N GLN A 110 -12.32 -7.56 5.93
CA GLN A 110 -12.28 -7.31 7.37
C GLN A 110 -11.24 -6.22 7.70
N GLN A 111 -10.03 -6.32 7.15
CA GLN A 111 -8.95 -5.38 7.41
C GLN A 111 -9.29 -3.94 7.00
N LEU A 112 -9.96 -3.74 5.84
CA LEU A 112 -10.38 -2.40 5.44
C LEU A 112 -11.43 -1.83 6.40
N LEU A 113 -12.38 -2.65 6.81
CA LEU A 113 -13.52 -2.22 7.62
C LEU A 113 -13.13 -1.95 9.09
N GLU A 114 -12.09 -2.61 9.59
CA GLU A 114 -11.51 -2.35 10.91
C GLU A 114 -10.77 -0.99 11.01
N LEU A 115 -10.45 -0.37 9.86
CA LEU A 115 -9.85 0.97 9.84
C LEU A 115 -10.87 2.10 9.94
N PHE A 116 -12.16 1.79 9.83
CA PHE A 116 -13.21 2.76 10.12
C PHE A 116 -13.39 2.91 11.64
N GLY A 117 -13.64 4.15 12.09
CA GLY A 117 -13.95 4.43 13.48
C GLY A 117 -15.29 3.78 13.91
N GLU A 118 -15.38 3.44 15.18
CA GLU A 118 -16.64 2.98 15.80
C GLU A 118 -17.53 4.18 16.09
N ASN A 119 -18.52 4.39 15.23
CA ASN A 119 -19.49 5.47 15.36
C ASN A 119 -20.89 4.95 14.97
N ASP A 120 -21.88 5.26 15.79
CA ASP A 120 -23.26 4.78 15.62
C ASP A 120 -23.96 5.36 14.39
N ASN A 121 -23.47 6.46 13.84
CA ASN A 121 -24.00 7.12 12.67
C ASN A 121 -23.31 6.71 11.35
N LEU A 122 -22.26 5.86 11.40
CA LEU A 122 -21.48 5.44 10.24
C LEU A 122 -21.92 4.06 9.73
N TYR A 123 -22.33 4.01 8.47
CA TYR A 123 -22.81 2.79 7.82
C TYR A 123 -22.11 2.53 6.49
N ILE A 124 -21.78 1.28 6.26
CA ILE A 124 -21.33 0.75 4.99
C ILE A 124 -22.53 0.29 4.18
N VAL A 125 -22.61 0.77 2.95
CA VAL A 125 -23.59 0.29 1.96
C VAL A 125 -23.05 -1.00 1.36
N SER A 126 -23.74 -2.11 1.58
CA SER A 126 -23.37 -3.42 1.05
C SER A 126 -24.54 -4.03 0.28
N GLN A 127 -24.23 -4.96 -0.61
CA GLN A 127 -25.24 -5.74 -1.33
C GLN A 127 -25.15 -7.20 -0.91
N VAL A 128 -26.25 -7.74 -0.41
CA VAL A 128 -26.35 -9.14 0.00
C VAL A 128 -27.60 -9.73 -0.66
N ASP A 129 -27.44 -10.80 -1.40
CA ASP A 129 -28.51 -11.49 -2.13
C ASP A 129 -29.38 -10.54 -3.01
N GLY A 130 -28.71 -9.58 -3.68
CA GLY A 130 -29.36 -8.58 -4.52
C GLY A 130 -29.99 -7.39 -3.77
N ASN A 131 -30.04 -7.42 -2.44
CA ASN A 131 -30.62 -6.38 -1.62
C ASN A 131 -29.55 -5.44 -1.04
N ILE A 132 -29.85 -4.14 -1.02
CA ILE A 132 -29.00 -3.14 -0.37
C ILE A 132 -29.21 -3.23 1.13
N GLN A 133 -28.11 -3.34 1.86
CA GLN A 133 -28.11 -3.35 3.33
C GLN A 133 -27.15 -2.27 3.86
N LEU A 134 -27.56 -1.65 4.96
CA LEU A 134 -26.74 -0.72 5.72
C LEU A 134 -26.25 -1.44 6.98
N ARG A 135 -24.95 -1.56 7.12
CA ARG A 135 -24.30 -2.23 8.26
C ARG A 135 -23.23 -1.35 8.85
N HIS A 136 -23.03 -1.39 10.14
CA HIS A 136 -21.86 -0.77 10.76
C HIS A 136 -20.58 -1.42 10.20
N PRO A 137 -19.45 -0.68 10.07
CA PRO A 137 -18.23 -1.17 9.44
C PRO A 137 -17.83 -2.55 9.92
N HIS A 138 -17.70 -2.77 11.22
CA HIS A 138 -17.26 -4.05 11.80
C HIS A 138 -18.23 -5.23 11.59
N LYS A 139 -19.45 -4.98 11.09
CA LYS A 139 -20.45 -6.00 10.75
C LYS A 139 -20.68 -6.15 9.24
N ALA A 140 -19.98 -5.37 8.43
CA ALA A 140 -20.20 -5.29 6.99
C ALA A 140 -19.26 -6.17 6.16
N TRP A 141 -18.24 -6.80 6.77
CA TRP A 141 -17.25 -7.60 6.05
C TRP A 141 -17.88 -8.84 5.38
N GLN A 142 -17.42 -9.16 4.19
CA GLN A 142 -17.92 -10.28 3.37
C GLN A 142 -16.85 -11.35 3.14
N TYR A 143 -15.58 -10.98 3.22
CA TYR A 143 -14.47 -11.94 3.07
C TYR A 143 -13.22 -11.50 3.85
N LYS A 144 -12.40 -12.48 4.19
CA LYS A 144 -11.12 -12.27 4.88
C LYS A 144 -10.02 -12.12 3.85
N GLY A 145 -9.11 -11.18 4.06
CA GLY A 145 -7.93 -11.02 3.23
C GLY A 145 -7.55 -9.56 3.00
N ILE A 146 -6.39 -9.39 2.39
CA ILE A 146 -5.88 -8.09 1.94
C ILE A 146 -6.02 -8.08 0.43
N GLU A 147 -6.87 -7.22 -0.12
CA GLU A 147 -7.10 -7.20 -1.56
C GLU A 147 -6.52 -6.00 -2.28
N ALA A 148 -6.37 -4.88 -1.60
CA ALA A 148 -5.81 -3.69 -2.21
C ALA A 148 -5.11 -2.84 -1.14
N ILE A 149 -3.79 -2.89 -1.13
CA ILE A 149 -2.96 -1.96 -0.39
C ILE A 149 -2.30 -1.01 -1.36
N HIS A 150 -2.42 0.25 -1.06
CA HIS A 150 -1.67 1.31 -1.69
C HIS A 150 -0.45 1.60 -0.81
N TRP A 151 0.72 1.07 -1.16
CA TRP A 151 1.93 1.31 -0.39
C TRP A 151 2.52 2.69 -0.62
N GLY A 152 2.77 3.39 0.47
CA GLY A 152 3.66 4.55 0.52
C GLY A 152 5.00 4.13 1.12
N PHE A 153 6.05 4.08 0.31
CA PHE A 153 7.40 3.86 0.79
C PHE A 153 8.07 5.21 1.07
N GLU A 154 8.44 5.41 2.32
CA GLU A 154 9.06 6.65 2.79
C GLU A 154 10.55 6.42 3.07
N PHE A 155 11.37 7.35 2.61
CA PHE A 155 12.80 7.36 2.86
C PHE A 155 13.16 8.58 3.71
N ALA A 156 14.15 8.44 4.59
CA ALA A 156 14.71 9.58 5.29
C ALA A 156 15.40 10.54 4.31
N GLN A 157 15.33 11.83 4.59
CA GLN A 157 16.05 12.82 3.80
C GLN A 157 17.56 12.50 3.80
N GLY A 158 18.18 12.54 2.64
CA GLY A 158 19.60 12.21 2.47
C GLY A 158 19.90 10.71 2.47
N THR A 159 18.88 9.84 2.32
CA THR A 159 19.08 8.40 2.13
C THR A 159 20.04 8.14 0.98
N LYS A 160 21.06 7.31 1.24
CA LYS A 160 22.03 6.88 0.23
C LYS A 160 22.02 5.36 0.16
N ILE A 161 22.04 4.83 -1.05
CA ILE A 161 22.06 3.38 -1.29
C ILE A 161 23.20 3.05 -2.23
N GLN A 162 23.99 2.02 -1.87
CA GLN A 162 25.08 1.52 -2.70
C GLN A 162 24.57 0.39 -3.59
N LEU A 163 24.68 0.59 -4.91
CA LEU A 163 24.32 -0.42 -5.90
C LEU A 163 25.51 -0.63 -6.85
N ASN A 164 26.29 -1.71 -6.63
CA ASN A 164 27.44 -2.08 -7.47
C ASN A 164 28.40 -0.91 -7.79
N GLY A 165 28.84 -0.19 -6.78
CA GLY A 165 29.75 0.94 -6.92
C GLY A 165 29.10 2.27 -7.32
N ILE A 166 27.77 2.29 -7.55
CA ILE A 166 27.02 3.51 -7.79
C ILE A 166 26.33 3.90 -6.49
N THR A 167 26.51 5.14 -6.06
CA THR A 167 25.76 5.73 -4.95
C THR A 167 24.52 6.42 -5.49
N LEU A 168 23.35 5.99 -5.05
CA LEU A 168 22.07 6.66 -5.29
C LEU A 168 21.81 7.61 -4.11
N THR A 169 21.52 8.88 -4.41
CA THR A 169 21.29 9.94 -3.39
C THR A 169 20.12 10.80 -3.78
#